data_1bed79433259283c8a6d0a167b112d9e
#
_entry.id   1bed79433259283c8a6d0a167b112d9e
#
_cell.length_a   1.000
_cell.length_b   1.000
_cell.length_c   1.000
_cell.angle_alpha   90.00
_cell.angle_beta   90.00
_cell.angle_gamma   90.00
#
_symmetry.space_group_name_H-M   'P 1'
#
loop_
_entity.id
_entity.type
_entity.pdbx_description
1 polymer ?
#
loop_
_entity_poly.entity_id
_entity_poly.type
_entity_poly.pdbx_seq_one_letter_code
_entity_poly.pdbx_strand_id
1 'polypeptide(L)'
;METGFRLHASDYLQNLPAVSAARVKPKLPEAPGPRQRLMEAARAEFSDKGIEAATTRGIAVRAGCNEVTLFRHFESKQKLLAAVVQETSEEFRALCECGEGFSGELMVDLTRFARVYNASLERCEGMARAMIGESRRRPTLAKELIGDVLGPFHRSIADYLEQRKQAAVVRTDLNTLAFAEIFTSSLMGGLLRRTSGLTDLDRDAWIRATVEIFVRGIEMADAPSAR
;
A
#
# COMPACT_ATOMS: atom_id res chain seq x y z
N MET A 1 34.75 38.36 -35.06
CA MET A 1 35.76 37.30 -34.85
C MET A 1 35.23 36.35 -33.79
N GLU A 2 34.60 35.29 -34.30
CA GLU A 2 34.09 34.19 -33.48
C GLU A 2 35.24 33.22 -33.23
N THR A 3 35.54 32.91 -31.98
CA THR A 3 36.36 31.75 -31.63
C THR A 3 35.53 30.82 -30.75
N GLY A 4 34.89 29.87 -31.44
CA GLY A 4 34.19 28.75 -30.80
C GLY A 4 35.18 27.77 -30.17
N PHE A 5 35.05 27.56 -28.87
CA PHE A 5 35.76 26.51 -28.15
C PHE A 5 34.90 25.26 -28.12
N ARG A 6 35.15 24.36 -29.05
CA ARG A 6 34.57 22.99 -29.03
C ARG A 6 35.43 22.10 -28.14
N LEU A 7 34.96 21.80 -26.95
CA LEU A 7 35.50 20.71 -26.14
C LEU A 7 34.91 19.38 -26.63
N HIS A 8 35.77 18.49 -27.09
CA HIS A 8 35.42 17.13 -27.47
C HIS A 8 35.14 16.27 -26.23
N ALA A 9 34.04 15.54 -26.23
CA ALA A 9 33.63 14.61 -25.16
C ALA A 9 34.65 13.45 -24.91
N SER A 10 35.68 13.34 -25.74
CA SER A 10 36.73 12.32 -25.66
C SER A 10 37.75 12.58 -24.53
N ASP A 11 37.95 13.84 -24.11
CA ASP A 11 38.98 14.18 -23.15
C ASP A 11 38.58 13.99 -21.67
N TYR A 12 37.26 13.79 -21.42
CA TYR A 12 36.74 13.54 -20.07
C TYR A 12 36.90 12.10 -19.59
N LEU A 13 37.11 11.15 -20.51
CA LEU A 13 37.19 9.73 -20.16
C LEU A 13 38.59 9.22 -19.83
N GLN A 14 39.63 10.04 -20.01
CA GLN A 14 41.02 9.61 -19.79
C GLN A 14 41.59 9.97 -18.40
N ASN A 15 40.86 10.72 -17.56
CA ASN A 15 41.33 11.18 -16.27
C ASN A 15 40.47 10.77 -15.08
N LEU A 16 39.82 9.60 -15.13
CA LEU A 16 39.19 9.02 -13.94
C LEU A 16 40.22 8.22 -13.14
N PRO A 17 40.44 8.50 -11.85
CA PRO A 17 41.29 7.66 -11.02
C PRO A 17 40.71 6.27 -10.94
N ALA A 18 41.55 5.26 -11.10
CA ALA A 18 41.18 3.84 -10.97
C ALA A 18 40.59 3.61 -9.58
N VAL A 19 39.26 3.54 -9.49
CA VAL A 19 38.58 3.09 -8.28
C VAL A 19 38.86 1.60 -8.15
N SER A 20 39.70 1.27 -7.18
CA SER A 20 39.97 -0.11 -6.79
C SER A 20 38.65 -0.80 -6.49
N ALA A 21 38.18 -1.65 -7.40
CA ALA A 21 37.02 -2.50 -7.21
C ALA A 21 37.35 -3.55 -6.14
N ALA A 22 37.21 -3.17 -4.88
CA ALA A 22 37.05 -4.16 -3.82
C ALA A 22 35.82 -5.01 -4.19
N ARG A 23 36.08 -6.25 -4.61
CA ARG A 23 35.04 -7.27 -4.93
C ARG A 23 34.24 -7.53 -3.66
N VAL A 24 33.23 -6.71 -3.40
CA VAL A 24 32.12 -7.08 -2.49
C VAL A 24 31.41 -8.21 -3.19
N LYS A 25 31.65 -9.46 -2.73
CA LYS A 25 30.86 -10.60 -3.16
C LYS A 25 29.40 -10.25 -2.83
N PRO A 26 28.46 -10.26 -3.79
CA PRO A 26 27.06 -10.11 -3.47
C PRO A 26 26.70 -11.25 -2.50
N LYS A 27 26.32 -10.89 -1.26
CA LYS A 27 25.78 -11.86 -0.31
C LYS A 27 24.48 -12.36 -0.95
N LEU A 28 24.46 -13.61 -1.40
CA LEU A 28 23.24 -14.27 -1.84
C LEU A 28 22.20 -14.08 -0.73
N PRO A 29 20.94 -13.71 -1.05
CA PRO A 29 19.92 -13.59 -0.04
C PRO A 29 19.84 -14.91 0.74
N GLU A 30 20.03 -14.83 2.04
CA GLU A 30 19.90 -15.99 2.91
C GLU A 30 18.47 -16.55 2.76
N ALA A 31 18.34 -17.87 2.66
CA ALA A 31 17.03 -18.50 2.60
C ALA A 31 16.17 -18.05 3.78
N PRO A 32 14.86 -17.73 3.57
CA PRO A 32 14.02 -17.21 4.62
C PRO A 32 14.00 -18.10 5.85
N GLY A 33 14.20 -17.53 7.03
CA GLY A 33 14.18 -18.25 8.29
C GLY A 33 12.82 -18.90 8.58
N PRO A 34 12.71 -19.81 9.54
CA PRO A 34 11.47 -20.50 9.86
C PRO A 34 10.30 -19.54 10.19
N ARG A 35 10.57 -18.44 10.88
CA ARG A 35 9.58 -17.41 11.21
C ARG A 35 9.00 -16.78 9.93
N GLN A 36 9.85 -16.40 9.00
CA GLN A 36 9.44 -15.79 7.74
C GLN A 36 8.63 -16.76 6.89
N ARG A 37 9.10 -18.01 6.73
CA ARG A 37 8.35 -19.04 6.00
C ARG A 37 6.96 -19.30 6.60
N LEU A 38 6.85 -19.30 7.94
CA LEU A 38 5.56 -19.45 8.63
C LEU A 38 4.62 -18.27 8.38
N MET A 39 5.12 -17.04 8.33
CA MET A 39 4.32 -15.85 8.00
C MET A 39 3.83 -15.87 6.54
N GLU A 40 4.69 -16.19 5.59
CA GLU A 40 4.33 -16.34 4.18
C GLU A 40 3.29 -17.45 3.97
N ALA A 41 3.51 -18.60 4.61
CA ALA A 41 2.56 -19.72 4.57
C ALA A 41 1.22 -19.37 5.22
N ALA A 42 1.23 -18.62 6.32
CA ALA A 42 0.02 -18.16 6.99
C ALA A 42 -0.75 -17.17 6.13
N ARG A 43 -0.08 -16.21 5.51
CA ARG A 43 -0.69 -15.25 4.56
C ARG A 43 -1.41 -16.00 3.44
N ALA A 44 -0.75 -16.98 2.84
CA ALA A 44 -1.33 -17.78 1.77
C ALA A 44 -2.49 -18.67 2.27
N GLU A 45 -2.37 -19.33 3.42
CA GLU A 45 -3.40 -20.20 3.95
C GLU A 45 -4.66 -19.42 4.37
N PHE A 46 -4.49 -18.23 4.99
CA PHE A 46 -5.59 -17.33 5.31
C PHE A 46 -6.28 -16.79 4.06
N SER A 47 -5.52 -16.51 3.01
CA SER A 47 -6.06 -16.03 1.73
C SER A 47 -6.86 -17.12 1.01
N ASP A 48 -6.36 -18.36 1.01
CA ASP A 48 -6.97 -19.47 0.27
C ASP A 48 -8.22 -20.02 0.96
N LYS A 49 -8.17 -20.19 2.29
CA LYS A 49 -9.20 -20.89 3.07
C LYS A 49 -10.04 -19.98 3.96
N GLY A 50 -9.61 -18.72 4.12
CA GLY A 50 -10.15 -17.82 5.13
C GLY A 50 -9.51 -18.04 6.51
N ILE A 51 -9.69 -17.08 7.40
CA ILE A 51 -9.03 -17.06 8.70
C ILE A 51 -9.49 -18.23 9.58
N GLU A 52 -10.77 -18.58 9.54
CA GLU A 52 -11.33 -19.62 10.42
C GLU A 52 -10.88 -21.03 10.01
N ALA A 53 -11.01 -21.35 8.72
CA ALA A 53 -10.71 -22.70 8.21
C ALA A 53 -9.21 -22.99 8.09
N ALA A 54 -8.36 -21.97 8.06
CA ALA A 54 -6.91 -22.13 8.12
C ALA A 54 -6.51 -22.76 9.45
N THR A 55 -5.66 -23.82 9.40
CA THR A 55 -5.18 -24.53 10.60
C THR A 55 -3.68 -24.30 10.82
N THR A 56 -3.24 -24.28 12.09
CA THR A 56 -1.83 -24.19 12.45
C THR A 56 -1.01 -25.32 11.83
N ARG A 57 -1.57 -26.53 11.76
CA ARG A 57 -0.97 -27.67 11.09
C ARG A 57 -0.83 -27.45 9.58
N GLY A 58 -1.86 -26.93 8.90
CA GLY A 58 -1.81 -26.60 7.47
C GLY A 58 -0.74 -25.56 7.17
N ILE A 59 -0.67 -24.50 7.98
CA ILE A 59 0.35 -23.47 7.88
C ILE A 59 1.76 -24.04 8.06
N ALA A 60 1.97 -24.84 9.09
CA ALA A 60 3.26 -25.45 9.37
C ALA A 60 3.74 -26.38 8.22
N VAL A 61 2.84 -27.22 7.68
CA VAL A 61 3.12 -28.07 6.52
C VAL A 61 3.51 -27.22 5.30
N ARG A 62 2.75 -26.17 4.99
CA ARG A 62 3.04 -25.26 3.88
C ARG A 62 4.38 -24.52 4.03
N ALA A 63 4.76 -24.20 5.26
CA ALA A 63 6.04 -23.57 5.60
C ALA A 63 7.25 -24.53 5.58
N GLY A 64 7.04 -25.83 5.40
CA GLY A 64 8.08 -26.84 5.57
C GLY A 64 8.62 -26.88 7.01
N CYS A 65 7.73 -26.65 8.00
CA CYS A 65 8.03 -26.67 9.43
C CYS A 65 7.12 -27.68 10.14
N ASN A 66 7.48 -28.02 11.39
CA ASN A 66 6.52 -28.73 12.24
C ASN A 66 5.68 -27.71 13.06
N GLU A 67 4.53 -28.15 13.55
CA GLU A 67 3.59 -27.31 14.29
C GLU A 67 4.18 -26.79 15.61
N VAL A 68 5.08 -27.52 16.24
CA VAL A 68 5.81 -27.07 17.44
C VAL A 68 6.68 -25.85 17.14
N THR A 69 7.26 -25.79 15.95
CA THR A 69 8.03 -24.61 15.50
C THR A 69 7.12 -23.39 15.37
N LEU A 70 5.90 -23.53 14.85
CA LEU A 70 4.92 -22.46 14.77
C LEU A 70 4.57 -21.95 16.18
N PHE A 71 4.22 -22.82 17.10
CA PHE A 71 3.87 -22.41 18.47
C PHE A 71 5.04 -21.76 19.21
N ARG A 72 6.27 -22.19 18.96
CA ARG A 72 7.47 -21.56 19.54
C ARG A 72 7.65 -20.11 19.06
N HIS A 73 7.29 -19.79 17.81
CA HIS A 73 7.45 -18.43 17.25
C HIS A 73 6.26 -17.52 17.52
N PHE A 74 5.06 -18.06 17.54
CA PHE A 74 3.83 -17.26 17.53
C PHE A 74 2.83 -17.58 18.64
N GLU A 75 3.06 -18.64 19.43
CA GLU A 75 2.23 -19.07 20.56
C GLU A 75 0.78 -19.46 20.18
N SER A 76 0.15 -18.78 19.24
CA SER A 76 -1.21 -19.08 18.78
C SER A 76 -1.45 -18.65 17.34
N LYS A 77 -2.52 -19.17 16.72
CA LYS A 77 -2.97 -18.74 15.40
C LYS A 77 -3.36 -17.25 15.37
N GLN A 78 -3.94 -16.73 16.46
CA GLN A 78 -4.31 -15.33 16.58
C GLN A 78 -3.06 -14.42 16.59
N LYS A 79 -2.03 -14.77 17.36
CA LYS A 79 -0.75 -14.02 17.36
C LYS A 79 -0.04 -14.09 16.02
N LEU A 80 -0.11 -15.23 15.33
CA LEU A 80 0.42 -15.34 13.98
C LEU A 80 -0.36 -14.47 13.00
N LEU A 81 -1.69 -14.45 13.07
CA LEU A 81 -2.52 -13.54 12.26
C LEU A 81 -2.16 -12.07 12.52
N ALA A 82 -2.06 -11.67 13.79
CA ALA A 82 -1.66 -10.31 14.17
C ALA A 82 -0.27 -9.94 13.60
N ALA A 83 0.70 -10.86 13.64
CA ALA A 83 2.03 -10.63 13.06
C ALA A 83 1.98 -10.44 11.53
N VAL A 84 1.17 -11.23 10.82
CA VAL A 84 0.96 -11.08 9.36
C VAL A 84 0.30 -9.75 9.03
N VAL A 85 -0.70 -9.33 9.81
CA VAL A 85 -1.38 -8.03 9.66
C VAL A 85 -0.42 -6.88 9.92
N GLN A 86 0.40 -6.98 10.98
CA GLN A 86 1.42 -5.99 11.33
C GLN A 86 2.45 -5.80 10.19
N GLU A 87 2.98 -6.89 9.64
CA GLU A 87 3.93 -6.86 8.52
C GLU A 87 3.30 -6.17 7.30
N THR A 88 2.04 -6.51 6.98
CA THR A 88 1.29 -5.87 5.88
C THR A 88 1.11 -4.37 6.12
N SER A 89 0.83 -3.95 7.36
CA SER A 89 0.72 -2.55 7.74
C SER A 89 2.04 -1.79 7.59
N GLU A 90 3.16 -2.41 7.99
CA GLU A 90 4.49 -1.83 7.86
C GLU A 90 4.91 -1.67 6.40
N GLU A 91 4.67 -2.68 5.56
CA GLU A 91 4.90 -2.61 4.11
C GLU A 91 4.09 -1.48 3.48
N PHE A 92 2.82 -1.35 3.89
CA PHE A 92 1.92 -0.32 3.38
C PHE A 92 2.38 1.09 3.79
N ARG A 93 2.78 1.27 5.06
CA ARG A 93 3.31 2.53 5.56
C ARG A 93 4.60 2.92 4.85
N ALA A 94 5.53 1.99 4.66
CA ALA A 94 6.78 2.23 3.95
C ALA A 94 6.53 2.73 2.51
N LEU A 95 5.52 2.18 1.81
CA LEU A 95 5.14 2.65 0.48
C LEU A 95 4.57 4.07 0.48
N CYS A 96 3.87 4.46 1.54
CA CYS A 96 3.36 5.82 1.69
C CYS A 96 4.48 6.83 2.00
N GLU A 97 5.50 6.41 2.77
CA GLU A 97 6.62 7.25 3.17
C GLU A 97 7.72 7.38 2.10
N CYS A 98 7.89 6.36 1.24
CA CYS A 98 8.94 6.31 0.19
C CYS A 98 8.66 7.22 -1.02
N GLY A 99 7.62 8.03 -1.00
CA GLY A 99 7.28 8.89 -2.12
C GLY A 99 7.95 10.25 -2.05
N GLU A 100 8.31 10.81 -3.21
CA GLU A 100 8.60 12.23 -3.38
C GLU A 100 7.46 13.06 -2.75
N GLY A 101 7.77 14.24 -2.20
CA GLY A 101 6.81 15.10 -1.53
C GLY A 101 5.56 15.38 -2.36
N PHE A 102 4.48 15.77 -1.72
CA PHE A 102 3.23 16.13 -2.40
C PHE A 102 3.48 17.31 -3.37
N SER A 103 2.89 17.23 -4.56
CA SER A 103 2.96 18.30 -5.57
C SER A 103 2.12 19.51 -5.16
N GLY A 104 1.11 19.28 -4.34
CA GLY A 104 0.09 20.28 -3.98
C GLY A 104 -1.11 20.26 -4.92
N GLU A 105 -1.06 19.52 -6.02
CA GLU A 105 -2.16 19.34 -6.96
C GLU A 105 -3.02 18.14 -6.58
N LEU A 106 -4.27 18.33 -6.22
CA LEU A 106 -5.17 17.29 -5.72
C LEU A 106 -5.26 16.08 -6.66
N MET A 107 -5.41 16.35 -7.97
CA MET A 107 -5.53 15.28 -8.97
C MET A 107 -4.28 14.39 -9.02
N VAL A 108 -3.11 15.00 -9.01
CA VAL A 108 -1.81 14.30 -9.05
C VAL A 108 -1.61 13.51 -7.77
N ASP A 109 -1.77 14.15 -6.63
CA ASP A 109 -1.47 13.56 -5.32
C ASP A 109 -2.47 12.45 -4.96
N LEU A 110 -3.77 12.65 -5.17
CA LEU A 110 -4.77 11.60 -4.92
C LEU A 110 -4.67 10.43 -5.92
N THR A 111 -4.24 10.68 -7.17
CA THR A 111 -3.92 9.59 -8.12
C THR A 111 -2.76 8.75 -7.61
N ARG A 112 -1.73 9.37 -7.06
CA ARG A 112 -0.59 8.69 -6.46
C ARG A 112 -1.01 7.85 -5.25
N PHE A 113 -1.78 8.42 -4.32
CA PHE A 113 -2.37 7.67 -3.21
C PHE A 113 -3.16 6.45 -3.70
N ALA A 114 -4.02 6.63 -4.68
CA ALA A 114 -4.85 5.57 -5.22
C ALA A 114 -4.02 4.44 -5.83
N ARG A 115 -2.95 4.76 -6.56
CA ARG A 115 -2.05 3.77 -7.17
C ARG A 115 -1.29 2.96 -6.12
N VAL A 116 -0.71 3.63 -5.12
CA VAL A 116 0.00 2.98 -4.00
C VAL A 116 -0.95 2.05 -3.25
N TYR A 117 -2.14 2.53 -2.92
CA TYR A 117 -3.17 1.75 -2.24
C TYR A 117 -3.58 0.51 -3.04
N ASN A 118 -3.92 0.67 -4.32
CA ASN A 118 -4.30 -0.48 -5.16
C ASN A 118 -3.18 -1.50 -5.32
N ALA A 119 -1.93 -1.05 -5.54
CA ALA A 119 -0.79 -1.95 -5.65
C ALA A 119 -0.57 -2.77 -4.37
N SER A 120 -0.80 -2.17 -3.20
CA SER A 120 -0.72 -2.85 -1.91
C SER A 120 -1.86 -3.85 -1.73
N LEU A 121 -3.09 -3.44 -2.06
CA LEU A 121 -4.27 -4.32 -1.99
C LEU A 121 -4.17 -5.52 -2.93
N GLU A 122 -3.66 -5.35 -4.14
CA GLU A 122 -3.48 -6.45 -5.10
C GLU A 122 -2.53 -7.53 -4.55
N ARG A 123 -1.48 -7.13 -3.80
CA ARG A 123 -0.58 -8.08 -3.14
C ARG A 123 -1.22 -8.83 -1.97
N CYS A 124 -2.19 -8.25 -1.30
CA CYS A 124 -2.85 -8.85 -0.14
C CYS A 124 -4.34 -9.11 -0.34
N GLU A 125 -4.82 -9.20 -1.60
CA GLU A 125 -6.25 -9.33 -1.92
C GLU A 125 -6.94 -10.47 -1.18
N GLY A 126 -6.34 -11.66 -1.19
CA GLY A 126 -6.91 -12.82 -0.49
C GLY A 126 -7.06 -12.58 1.01
N MET A 127 -6.08 -11.92 1.65
CA MET A 127 -6.17 -11.54 3.05
C MET A 127 -7.25 -10.48 3.28
N ALA A 128 -7.37 -9.47 2.40
CA ALA A 128 -8.41 -8.46 2.50
C ALA A 128 -9.81 -9.08 2.40
N ARG A 129 -10.01 -10.02 1.47
CA ARG A 129 -11.27 -10.79 1.35
C ARG A 129 -11.57 -11.61 2.61
N ALA A 130 -10.56 -12.30 3.15
CA ALA A 130 -10.69 -13.09 4.36
C ALA A 130 -11.08 -12.22 5.57
N MET A 131 -10.48 -11.03 5.71
CA MET A 131 -10.78 -10.07 6.77
C MET A 131 -12.20 -9.52 6.66
N ILE A 132 -12.66 -9.16 5.44
CA ILE A 132 -14.04 -8.72 5.20
C ILE A 132 -15.02 -9.84 5.56
N GLY A 133 -14.74 -11.09 5.16
CA GLY A 133 -15.55 -12.25 5.52
C GLY A 133 -15.63 -12.46 7.04
N GLU A 134 -14.52 -12.29 7.75
CA GLU A 134 -14.47 -12.44 9.21
C GLU A 134 -15.19 -11.31 9.95
N SER A 135 -15.30 -10.12 9.37
CA SER A 135 -15.91 -8.95 10.01
C SER A 135 -17.39 -9.19 10.42
N ARG A 136 -18.09 -10.06 9.74
CA ARG A 136 -19.46 -10.45 10.11
C ARG A 136 -19.52 -11.40 11.31
N ARG A 137 -18.48 -12.20 11.52
CA ARG A 137 -18.42 -13.21 12.60
C ARG A 137 -17.78 -12.63 13.86
N ARG A 138 -16.73 -11.82 13.68
CA ARG A 138 -15.93 -11.24 14.76
C ARG A 138 -15.69 -9.76 14.49
N PRO A 139 -16.73 -8.92 14.60
CA PRO A 139 -16.66 -7.51 14.20
C PRO A 139 -15.60 -6.71 14.98
N THR A 140 -15.44 -6.98 16.28
CA THR A 140 -14.43 -6.28 17.11
C THR A 140 -13.01 -6.59 16.64
N LEU A 141 -12.68 -7.88 16.47
CA LEU A 141 -11.36 -8.30 16.00
C LEU A 141 -11.06 -7.73 14.60
N ALA A 142 -12.03 -7.82 13.69
CA ALA A 142 -11.85 -7.30 12.33
C ALA A 142 -11.66 -5.79 12.34
N LYS A 143 -12.40 -5.05 13.17
CA LYS A 143 -12.26 -3.60 13.31
C LYS A 143 -10.86 -3.21 13.82
N GLU A 144 -10.35 -3.92 14.83
CA GLU A 144 -9.00 -3.69 15.35
C GLU A 144 -7.95 -3.95 14.25
N LEU A 145 -7.95 -5.14 13.65
CA LEU A 145 -6.95 -5.52 12.65
C LEU A 145 -7.00 -4.65 11.39
N ILE A 146 -8.19 -4.32 10.88
CA ILE A 146 -8.36 -3.42 9.73
C ILE A 146 -7.94 -2.00 10.11
N GLY A 147 -8.28 -1.54 11.31
CA GLY A 147 -7.91 -0.23 11.83
C GLY A 147 -6.39 -0.06 11.95
N ASP A 148 -5.68 -1.10 12.39
CA ASP A 148 -4.21 -1.09 12.49
C ASP A 148 -3.54 -1.00 11.11
N VAL A 149 -4.11 -1.63 10.08
CA VAL A 149 -3.58 -1.58 8.70
C VAL A 149 -3.92 -0.26 8.00
N LEU A 150 -5.21 0.12 8.00
CA LEU A 150 -5.70 1.25 7.19
C LEU A 150 -5.65 2.59 7.93
N GLY A 151 -5.70 2.58 9.25
CA GLY A 151 -5.74 3.79 10.06
C GLY A 151 -4.58 4.77 9.78
N PRO A 152 -3.33 4.32 9.72
CA PRO A 152 -2.20 5.19 9.36
C PRO A 152 -2.36 5.82 7.98
N PHE A 153 -2.85 5.06 7.01
CA PHE A 153 -3.07 5.54 5.64
C PHE A 153 -4.22 6.56 5.56
N HIS A 154 -5.34 6.29 6.24
CA HIS A 154 -6.44 7.25 6.32
C HIS A 154 -5.99 8.57 6.96
N ARG A 155 -5.18 8.51 8.02
CA ARG A 155 -4.60 9.72 8.63
C ARG A 155 -3.69 10.47 7.68
N SER A 156 -2.83 9.78 6.93
CA SER A 156 -1.95 10.44 5.95
C SER A 156 -2.73 11.21 4.88
N ILE A 157 -3.82 10.63 4.35
CA ILE A 157 -4.71 11.32 3.40
C ILE A 157 -5.43 12.50 4.10
N ALA A 158 -5.93 12.28 5.31
CA ALA A 158 -6.64 13.33 6.06
C ALA A 158 -5.73 14.52 6.36
N ASP A 159 -4.51 14.28 6.82
CA ASP A 159 -3.51 15.31 7.13
C ASP A 159 -3.12 16.11 5.86
N TYR A 160 -2.95 15.42 4.73
CA TYR A 160 -2.75 16.06 3.44
C TYR A 160 -3.91 17.00 3.08
N LEU A 161 -5.14 16.52 3.21
CA LEU A 161 -6.33 17.33 2.89
C LEU A 161 -6.52 18.50 3.87
N GLU A 162 -6.17 18.35 5.15
CA GLU A 162 -6.19 19.49 6.10
C GLU A 162 -5.19 20.58 5.67
N GLN A 163 -4.01 20.22 5.18
CA GLN A 163 -3.06 21.18 4.61
C GLN A 163 -3.64 21.88 3.36
N ARG A 164 -4.39 21.15 2.52
CA ARG A 164 -5.05 21.73 1.34
C ARG A 164 -6.21 22.65 1.70
N LYS A 165 -6.93 22.39 2.80
CA LYS A 165 -7.91 23.35 3.36
C LYS A 165 -7.25 24.66 3.78
N GLN A 166 -6.12 24.56 4.50
CA GLN A 166 -5.37 25.75 4.92
C GLN A 166 -4.88 26.59 3.73
N ALA A 167 -4.58 25.92 2.60
CA ALA A 167 -4.20 26.54 1.35
C ALA A 167 -5.39 27.03 0.50
N ALA A 168 -6.63 26.93 1.02
CA ALA A 168 -7.88 27.28 0.32
C ALA A 168 -8.09 26.53 -1.02
N VAL A 169 -7.54 25.33 -1.15
CA VAL A 169 -7.73 24.45 -2.33
C VAL A 169 -8.92 23.53 -2.12
N VAL A 170 -9.12 23.06 -0.88
CA VAL A 170 -10.20 22.16 -0.46
C VAL A 170 -11.21 22.93 0.39
N ARG A 171 -12.50 22.66 0.18
CA ARG A 171 -13.59 23.26 0.95
C ARG A 171 -13.42 22.97 2.46
N THR A 172 -13.71 23.98 3.29
CA THR A 172 -13.42 23.95 4.73
C THR A 172 -14.34 23.03 5.55
N ASP A 173 -15.55 22.75 5.03
CA ASP A 173 -16.56 21.90 5.68
C ASP A 173 -16.32 20.38 5.46
N LEU A 174 -15.29 20.00 4.69
CA LEU A 174 -14.97 18.58 4.42
C LEU A 174 -14.54 17.87 5.70
N ASN A 175 -15.17 16.73 6.00
CA ASN A 175 -14.62 15.76 6.97
C ASN A 175 -13.53 14.92 6.26
N THR A 176 -12.28 15.27 6.50
CA THR A 176 -11.13 14.69 5.80
C THR A 176 -10.90 13.22 6.11
N LEU A 177 -11.21 12.78 7.35
CA LEU A 177 -11.10 11.38 7.72
C LEU A 177 -12.20 10.54 7.05
N ALA A 178 -13.44 11.02 7.06
CA ALA A 178 -14.54 10.36 6.35
C ALA A 178 -14.26 10.28 4.83
N PHE A 179 -13.68 11.34 4.25
CA PHE A 179 -13.22 11.31 2.87
C PHE A 179 -12.23 10.18 2.63
N ALA A 180 -11.19 10.05 3.47
CA ALA A 180 -10.16 9.05 3.33
C ALA A 180 -10.75 7.62 3.39
N GLU A 181 -11.67 7.36 4.32
CA GLU A 181 -12.36 6.08 4.44
C GLU A 181 -13.20 5.75 3.21
N ILE A 182 -14.00 6.70 2.71
CA ILE A 182 -14.87 6.49 1.54
C ILE A 182 -14.04 6.34 0.26
N PHE A 183 -12.98 7.13 0.11
CA PHE A 183 -12.06 7.07 -1.02
C PHE A 183 -11.38 5.70 -1.12
N THR A 184 -10.78 5.22 -0.04
CA THR A 184 -10.13 3.90 0.00
C THR A 184 -11.13 2.75 -0.16
N SER A 185 -12.34 2.87 0.40
CA SER A 185 -13.41 1.89 0.22
C SER A 185 -13.87 1.80 -1.24
N SER A 186 -13.93 2.92 -1.96
CA SER A 186 -14.24 2.95 -3.40
C SER A 186 -13.15 2.23 -4.22
N LEU A 187 -11.89 2.45 -3.90
CA LEU A 187 -10.75 1.79 -4.55
C LEU A 187 -10.74 0.27 -4.28
N MET A 188 -11.00 -0.13 -3.03
CA MET A 188 -11.16 -1.55 -2.66
C MET A 188 -12.33 -2.18 -3.41
N GLY A 189 -13.47 -1.51 -3.46
CA GLY A 189 -14.64 -1.94 -4.24
C GLY A 189 -14.30 -2.22 -5.70
N GLY A 190 -13.48 -1.36 -6.31
CA GLY A 190 -12.98 -1.54 -7.66
C GLY A 190 -12.11 -2.79 -7.81
N LEU A 191 -11.18 -3.02 -6.90
CA LEU A 191 -10.37 -4.24 -6.91
C LEU A 191 -11.26 -5.49 -6.82
N LEU A 192 -12.14 -5.55 -5.82
CA LEU A 192 -13.00 -6.71 -5.59
C LEU A 192 -13.91 -7.01 -6.80
N ARG A 193 -14.41 -5.97 -7.46
CA ARG A 193 -15.24 -6.12 -8.67
C ARG A 193 -14.44 -6.64 -9.85
N ARG A 194 -13.23 -6.10 -10.08
CA ARG A 194 -12.35 -6.55 -11.18
C ARG A 194 -11.95 -8.01 -11.02
N THR A 195 -11.46 -8.38 -9.84
CA THR A 195 -10.97 -9.74 -9.55
C THR A 195 -12.10 -10.78 -9.44
N SER A 196 -13.36 -10.32 -9.30
CA SER A 196 -14.55 -11.17 -9.37
C SER A 196 -15.26 -11.16 -10.73
N GLY A 197 -14.72 -10.47 -11.74
CA GLY A 197 -15.33 -10.38 -13.06
C GLY A 197 -16.68 -9.61 -13.08
N LEU A 198 -16.86 -8.68 -12.14
CA LEU A 198 -18.10 -7.90 -12.02
C LEU A 198 -18.03 -6.52 -12.69
N THR A 199 -16.94 -6.23 -13.40
CA THR A 199 -16.75 -5.00 -14.16
C THR A 199 -15.71 -5.22 -15.25
N ASP A 200 -15.87 -4.55 -16.37
CA ASP A 200 -14.92 -4.52 -17.50
C ASP A 200 -13.90 -3.36 -17.37
N LEU A 201 -14.09 -2.49 -16.37
CA LEU A 201 -13.14 -1.41 -16.11
C LEU A 201 -11.81 -1.96 -15.59
N ASP A 202 -10.73 -1.60 -16.26
CA ASP A 202 -9.38 -1.90 -15.77
C ASP A 202 -9.02 -1.07 -14.52
N ARG A 203 -7.87 -1.39 -13.92
CA ARG A 203 -7.38 -0.71 -12.71
C ARG A 203 -7.23 0.79 -12.92
N ASP A 204 -6.60 1.19 -14.02
CA ASP A 204 -6.27 2.60 -14.24
C ASP A 204 -7.51 3.43 -14.60
N ALA A 205 -8.46 2.85 -15.33
CA ALA A 205 -9.76 3.47 -15.59
C ALA A 205 -10.55 3.65 -14.28
N TRP A 206 -10.56 2.65 -13.39
CA TRP A 206 -11.22 2.76 -12.09
C TRP A 206 -10.58 3.85 -11.22
N ILE A 207 -9.25 3.87 -11.13
CA ILE A 207 -8.52 4.89 -10.36
C ILE A 207 -8.83 6.29 -10.90
N ARG A 208 -8.72 6.50 -12.21
CA ARG A 208 -9.00 7.81 -12.83
C ARG A 208 -10.40 8.30 -12.50
N ALA A 209 -11.41 7.46 -12.73
CA ALA A 209 -12.81 7.82 -12.46
C ALA A 209 -13.04 8.14 -10.97
N THR A 210 -12.49 7.30 -10.08
CA THR A 210 -12.61 7.52 -8.63
C THR A 210 -11.97 8.86 -8.25
N VAL A 211 -10.72 9.10 -8.63
CA VAL A 211 -10.01 10.34 -8.28
C VAL A 211 -10.74 11.56 -8.84
N GLU A 212 -11.17 11.52 -10.10
CA GLU A 212 -11.90 12.64 -10.72
C GLU A 212 -13.18 12.99 -9.96
N ILE A 213 -13.99 12.00 -9.60
CA ILE A 213 -15.24 12.20 -8.84
C ILE A 213 -14.93 12.83 -7.47
N PHE A 214 -13.93 12.29 -6.78
CA PHE A 214 -13.58 12.74 -5.43
C PHE A 214 -12.96 14.13 -5.42
N VAL A 215 -12.05 14.45 -6.36
CA VAL A 215 -11.42 15.77 -6.47
C VAL A 215 -12.48 16.83 -6.77
N ARG A 216 -13.33 16.63 -7.76
CA ARG A 216 -14.42 17.56 -8.10
C ARG A 216 -15.40 17.78 -6.95
N GLY A 217 -15.56 16.78 -6.08
CA GLY A 217 -16.44 16.90 -4.90
C GLY A 217 -15.86 17.72 -3.75
N ILE A 218 -14.55 18.00 -3.75
CA ILE A 218 -13.87 18.67 -2.64
C ILE A 218 -13.15 19.96 -3.00
N GLU A 219 -12.89 20.21 -4.29
CA GLU A 219 -12.33 21.47 -4.74
C GLU A 219 -13.24 22.64 -4.34
N MET A 220 -12.64 23.75 -3.97
CA MET A 220 -13.38 25.00 -3.83
C MET A 220 -13.95 25.34 -5.20
N ALA A 221 -15.27 25.53 -5.27
CA ALA A 221 -15.86 26.06 -6.49
C ALA A 221 -15.22 27.42 -6.76
N ASP A 222 -14.69 27.61 -7.97
CA ASP A 222 -14.27 28.96 -8.41
C ASP A 222 -15.39 29.94 -8.08
N ALA A 223 -15.06 31.00 -7.35
CA ALA A 223 -16.04 32.07 -7.11
C ALA A 223 -16.63 32.48 -8.47
N PRO A 224 -17.96 32.49 -8.62
CA PRO A 224 -18.55 32.86 -9.90
C PRO A 224 -17.94 34.18 -10.33
N SER A 225 -17.24 34.18 -11.47
CA SER A 225 -16.68 35.36 -12.08
C SER A 225 -17.80 36.41 -12.13
N ALA A 226 -17.67 37.45 -11.32
CA ALA A 226 -18.61 38.56 -11.32
C ALA A 226 -18.67 39.14 -12.74
N ARG A 227 -19.80 38.91 -13.43
CA ARG A 227 -20.13 39.52 -14.69
C ARG A 227 -20.65 40.93 -14.47
#